data_6ff5de502ad0fa0934db21219568dd9a
#
_entry.id   6ff5de502ad0fa0934db21219568dd9a
#
_cell.length_a   1.000
_cell.length_b   1.000
_cell.length_c   1.000
_cell.angle_alpha   90.00
_cell.angle_beta   90.00
_cell.angle_gamma   90.00
#
_symmetry.space_group_name_H-M   'P 1'
#
loop_
_entity.id
_entity.type
_entity.pdbx_description
1 polymer ?
#
loop_
_entity_poly.entity_id
_entity_poly.type
_entity_poly.pdbx_seq_one_letter_code
_entity_poly.pdbx_strand_id
1 'polypeptide(L)'
;MQMRDFVVRFAGEGGQGVVTSAEGLAQSSTRVGYHALTFATFPSQILGGPTWTQARISVDPVLAPGDDVNVLVAFNRDAYDEHHKDVLPDGVIIFNSDEFQLDDDDRSFGLPFEELAKSTGNNRAA
;
A
#
# COMPACT_ATOMS: atom_id res chain seq x y z
N MET A 1 5.86 15.48 -10.21
CA MET A 1 6.64 14.62 -9.31
C MET A 1 7.58 13.77 -10.14
N GLN A 2 8.86 13.83 -9.83
CA GLN A 2 9.81 12.93 -10.47
C GLN A 2 9.74 11.57 -9.78
N MET A 3 9.44 10.54 -10.54
CA MET A 3 9.29 9.19 -10.02
C MET A 3 10.63 8.45 -10.02
N ARG A 4 11.67 9.08 -9.47
CA ARG A 4 13.00 8.45 -9.40
C ARG A 4 13.13 7.50 -8.23
N ASP A 5 12.40 7.78 -7.15
CA ASP A 5 12.46 7.01 -5.92
C ASP A 5 11.18 7.32 -5.15
N PHE A 6 10.36 6.32 -4.93
CA PHE A 6 9.15 6.51 -4.13
C PHE A 6 8.81 5.27 -3.35
N VAL A 7 8.05 5.48 -2.28
CA VAL A 7 7.66 4.44 -1.34
C VAL A 7 6.15 4.33 -1.31
N VAL A 8 5.64 3.11 -1.49
CA VAL A 8 4.23 2.79 -1.37
C VAL A 8 4.07 1.84 -0.19
N ARG A 9 3.20 2.20 0.76
CA ARG A 9 2.89 1.34 1.90
C ARG A 9 1.48 0.80 1.75
N PHE A 10 1.35 -0.51 1.85
CA PHE A 10 0.06 -1.20 1.86
C PHE A 10 -0.19 -1.65 3.29
N ALA A 11 -1.31 -1.25 3.86
CA ALA A 11 -1.62 -1.55 5.26
C ALA A 11 -3.05 -2.04 5.42
N GLY A 12 -3.23 -3.06 6.25
CA GLY A 12 -4.53 -3.66 6.49
C GLY A 12 -4.40 -4.81 7.46
N GLU A 13 -5.19 -5.84 7.27
CA GLU A 13 -5.11 -7.06 8.07
C GLU A 13 -4.63 -8.22 7.23
N GLY A 14 -4.07 -9.21 7.89
CA GLY A 14 -3.69 -10.45 7.23
C GLY A 14 -4.88 -11.04 6.48
N GLY A 15 -4.65 -11.50 5.26
CA GLY A 15 -5.71 -12.05 4.42
C GLY A 15 -6.39 -11.04 3.50
N GLN A 16 -6.10 -9.75 3.64
CA GLN A 16 -6.68 -8.73 2.76
C GLN A 16 -5.87 -8.48 1.48
N GLY A 17 -4.78 -9.20 1.28
CA GLY A 17 -3.96 -9.02 0.08
C GLY A 17 -2.88 -7.96 0.19
N VAL A 18 -2.56 -7.53 1.41
CA VAL A 18 -1.57 -6.48 1.68
C VAL A 18 -0.20 -6.85 1.12
N VAL A 19 0.30 -8.03 1.49
CA VAL A 19 1.62 -8.49 1.05
C VAL A 19 1.63 -8.77 -0.45
N THR A 20 0.59 -9.43 -0.94
CA THR A 20 0.46 -9.78 -2.36
C THR A 20 0.46 -8.53 -3.24
N SER A 21 -0.24 -7.48 -2.80
CA SER A 21 -0.30 -6.22 -3.54
C SER A 21 1.08 -5.57 -3.65
N ALA A 22 1.81 -5.53 -2.53
CA ALA A 22 3.15 -4.93 -2.51
C ALA A 22 4.12 -5.72 -3.38
N GLU A 23 4.09 -7.03 -3.29
CA GLU A 23 4.95 -7.88 -4.09
C GLU A 23 4.62 -7.79 -5.58
N GLY A 24 3.32 -7.70 -5.91
CA GLY A 24 2.90 -7.50 -7.29
C GLY A 24 3.41 -6.19 -7.88
N LEU A 25 3.33 -5.11 -7.11
CA LEU A 25 3.88 -3.83 -7.53
C LEU A 25 5.39 -3.91 -7.74
N ALA A 26 6.10 -4.53 -6.81
CA ALA A 26 7.55 -4.67 -6.91
C ALA A 26 7.95 -5.48 -8.14
N GLN A 27 7.28 -6.60 -8.40
CA GLN A 27 7.56 -7.43 -9.57
C GLN A 27 7.28 -6.69 -10.87
N SER A 28 6.15 -5.99 -10.94
CA SER A 28 5.79 -5.22 -12.13
C SER A 28 6.81 -4.12 -12.39
N SER A 29 7.28 -3.47 -11.34
CA SER A 29 8.27 -2.40 -11.45
C SER A 29 9.60 -2.93 -11.96
N THR A 30 10.06 -4.09 -11.48
CA THR A 30 11.32 -4.67 -11.95
C THR A 30 11.24 -5.10 -13.41
N ARG A 31 10.08 -5.55 -13.86
CA ARG A 31 9.89 -5.93 -15.26
C ARG A 31 10.07 -4.78 -16.22
N VAL A 32 9.77 -3.56 -15.79
CA VAL A 32 9.94 -2.37 -16.63
C VAL A 32 11.24 -1.63 -16.36
N GLY A 33 12.15 -2.22 -15.57
CA GLY A 33 13.50 -1.71 -15.42
C GLY A 33 13.78 -0.94 -14.14
N TYR A 34 12.83 -0.83 -13.21
CA TYR A 34 13.09 -0.21 -11.91
C TYR A 34 13.70 -1.20 -10.94
N HIS A 35 14.33 -0.68 -9.91
CA HIS A 35 14.76 -1.47 -8.77
C HIS A 35 13.66 -1.41 -7.71
N ALA A 36 13.44 -2.51 -7.02
CA ALA A 36 12.40 -2.57 -6.00
C ALA A 36 12.88 -3.35 -4.78
N LEU A 37 12.49 -2.88 -3.60
CA LEU A 37 12.72 -3.57 -2.34
C LEU A 37 11.43 -3.60 -1.56
N THR A 38 11.04 -4.77 -1.08
CA THR A 38 9.85 -4.89 -0.22
C THR A 38 10.27 -5.19 1.20
N PHE A 39 9.47 -4.67 2.14
CA PHE A 39 9.67 -4.89 3.57
C PHE A 39 8.30 -5.09 4.20
N ALA A 40 8.12 -6.19 4.92
CA ALA A 40 6.84 -6.54 5.51
C ALA A 40 6.95 -6.66 7.03
N THR A 41 5.90 -6.22 7.72
CA THR A 41 5.77 -6.38 9.15
C THR A 41 4.57 -7.28 9.44
N PHE A 42 4.77 -8.32 10.23
CA PHE A 42 3.72 -9.24 10.62
C PHE A 42 3.55 -9.22 12.13
N PRO A 43 2.31 -9.28 12.63
CA PRO A 43 2.09 -9.48 14.04
C PRO A 43 2.66 -10.85 14.43
N SER A 44 3.37 -10.89 15.55
CA SER A 44 4.11 -12.10 15.94
C SER A 44 3.23 -13.23 16.44
N GLN A 45 1.97 -12.98 16.75
CA GLN A 45 1.16 -13.93 17.48
C GLN A 45 -0.23 -14.21 16.92
N ILE A 46 -0.71 -13.41 15.99
CA ILE A 46 -2.09 -13.50 15.53
C ILE A 46 -2.13 -13.55 14.03
N LEU A 47 -2.69 -14.62 13.49
CA LEU A 47 -2.99 -14.68 12.07
C LEU A 47 -4.19 -13.77 11.81
N GLY A 48 -4.06 -12.88 10.83
CA GLY A 48 -5.12 -11.96 10.48
C GLY A 48 -5.09 -10.64 11.21
N GLY A 49 -4.10 -10.40 12.10
CA GLY A 49 -3.95 -9.12 12.77
C GLY A 49 -3.40 -8.04 11.86
N PRO A 50 -3.21 -6.81 12.40
CA PRO A 50 -2.69 -5.69 11.62
C PRO A 50 -1.35 -6.02 10.99
N THR A 51 -1.21 -5.68 9.73
CA THR A 51 0.03 -5.90 8.99
C THR A 51 0.23 -4.77 7.98
N TRP A 52 1.47 -4.52 7.61
CA TRP A 52 1.75 -3.61 6.51
C TRP A 52 2.98 -4.09 5.75
N THR A 53 3.01 -3.74 4.47
CA THR A 53 4.12 -4.06 3.59
C THR A 53 4.46 -2.81 2.80
N GLN A 54 5.73 -2.53 2.68
CA GLN A 54 6.21 -1.34 2.01
C GLN A 54 7.05 -1.74 0.83
N ALA A 55 6.81 -1.11 -0.32
CA ALA A 55 7.60 -1.29 -1.52
C ALA A 55 8.31 0.02 -1.84
N ARG A 56 9.61 0.00 -1.96
CA ARG A 56 10.39 1.13 -2.42
C ARG A 56 10.81 0.88 -3.86
N ILE A 57 10.44 1.79 -4.74
CA ILE A 57 10.66 1.69 -6.18
C ILE A 57 11.61 2.81 -6.57
N SER A 58 12.69 2.48 -7.27
CA SER A 58 13.71 3.47 -7.62
C SER A 58 14.35 3.16 -8.96
N VAL A 59 14.83 4.19 -9.63
CA VAL A 59 15.66 4.02 -10.84
C VAL A 59 17.06 3.54 -10.49
N ASP A 60 17.49 3.71 -9.25
CA ASP A 60 18.79 3.26 -8.75
C ASP A 60 18.63 2.07 -7.81
N PRO A 61 19.67 1.22 -7.63
CA PRO A 61 19.59 0.12 -6.69
C PRO A 61 19.22 0.59 -5.28
N VAL A 62 18.34 -0.18 -4.60
CA VAL A 62 17.78 0.19 -3.30
C VAL A 62 18.26 -0.80 -2.26
N LEU A 63 18.85 -0.29 -1.17
CA LEU A 63 19.38 -1.12 -0.09
C LEU A 63 18.63 -0.98 1.23
N ALA A 64 17.65 -0.08 1.31
CA ALA A 64 16.88 0.16 2.52
C ALA A 64 15.42 0.44 2.17
N PRO A 65 14.46 0.09 3.07
CA PRO A 65 13.03 0.22 2.76
C PRO A 65 12.53 1.66 2.65
N GLY A 66 13.24 2.63 3.19
CA GLY A 66 12.79 4.02 3.20
C GLY A 66 11.81 4.30 4.33
N ASP A 67 11.79 5.55 4.80
CA ASP A 67 10.94 5.96 5.92
C ASP A 67 9.78 6.85 5.49
N ASP A 68 9.95 7.61 4.44
CA ASP A 68 8.94 8.56 3.98
C ASP A 68 7.99 7.89 3.01
N VAL A 69 6.70 7.95 3.30
CA VAL A 69 5.69 7.28 2.48
C VAL A 69 5.12 8.28 1.47
N ASN A 70 5.24 7.96 0.21
CA ASN A 70 4.66 8.76 -0.88
C ASN A 70 3.21 8.39 -1.13
N VAL A 71 2.89 7.09 -1.04
CA VAL A 71 1.54 6.59 -1.26
C VAL A 71 1.21 5.59 -0.16
N LEU A 72 0.10 5.79 0.51
CA LEU A 72 -0.46 4.82 1.45
C LEU A 72 -1.69 4.19 0.82
N VAL A 73 -1.72 2.87 0.80
CA VAL A 73 -2.91 2.12 0.40
C VAL A 73 -3.49 1.48 1.67
N ALA A 74 -4.59 2.04 2.17
CA ALA A 74 -5.22 1.62 3.42
C ALA A 74 -6.41 0.72 3.13
N PHE A 75 -6.32 -0.54 3.51
CA PHE A 75 -7.37 -1.53 3.26
C PHE A 75 -8.51 -1.42 4.26
N ASN A 76 -8.26 -0.83 5.44
CA ASN A 76 -9.30 -0.63 6.45
C ASN A 76 -9.03 0.66 7.23
N ARG A 77 -9.98 1.02 8.10
CA ARG A 77 -9.90 2.27 8.87
C ARG A 77 -8.72 2.28 9.83
N ASP A 78 -8.47 1.17 10.49
CA ASP A 78 -7.37 1.08 11.44
C ASP A 78 -6.02 1.33 10.76
N ALA A 79 -5.86 0.81 9.56
CA ALA A 79 -4.65 1.04 8.76
C ALA A 79 -4.49 2.51 8.42
N TYR A 80 -5.57 3.18 8.05
CA TYR A 80 -5.54 4.61 7.80
C TYR A 80 -5.13 5.37 9.07
N ASP A 81 -5.78 5.08 10.20
CA ASP A 81 -5.53 5.80 11.45
C ASP A 81 -4.08 5.63 11.91
N GLU A 82 -3.51 4.45 11.71
CA GLU A 82 -2.15 4.16 12.15
C GLU A 82 -1.09 4.77 11.24
N HIS A 83 -1.32 4.77 9.93
CA HIS A 83 -0.26 5.07 8.96
C HIS A 83 -0.37 6.41 8.26
N HIS A 84 -1.52 7.08 8.29
CA HIS A 84 -1.71 8.30 7.51
C HIS A 84 -0.72 9.41 7.87
N LYS A 85 -0.28 9.44 9.12
CA LYS A 85 0.67 10.45 9.60
C LYS A 85 2.07 10.30 9.00
N ASP A 86 2.39 9.12 8.49
CA ASP A 86 3.68 8.87 7.87
C ASP A 86 3.75 9.28 6.41
N VAL A 87 2.61 9.63 5.82
CA VAL A 87 2.54 10.07 4.43
C VAL A 87 3.04 11.49 4.31
N LEU A 88 3.91 11.72 3.34
CA LEU A 88 4.47 13.05 3.09
C LEU A 88 3.37 14.06 2.76
N PRO A 89 3.60 15.37 3.03
CA PRO A 89 2.58 16.39 2.73
C PRO A 89 2.10 16.41 1.29
N ASP A 90 2.96 16.06 0.34
CA ASP A 90 2.60 15.97 -1.07
C ASP A 90 2.24 14.54 -1.49
N GLY A 91 2.12 13.64 -0.53
CA GLY A 91 1.78 12.25 -0.80
C GLY A 91 0.30 12.04 -1.03
N VAL A 92 -0.06 10.79 -1.34
CA VAL A 92 -1.41 10.39 -1.70
C VAL A 92 -1.84 9.21 -0.82
N ILE A 93 -3.11 9.18 -0.47
CA ILE A 93 -3.71 8.07 0.28
C ILE A 93 -4.81 7.47 -0.58
N ILE A 94 -4.74 6.15 -0.81
CA ILE A 94 -5.77 5.39 -1.48
C ILE A 94 -6.40 4.49 -0.43
N PHE A 95 -7.72 4.54 -0.27
CA PHE A 95 -8.38 3.76 0.76
C PHE A 95 -9.55 2.96 0.21
N ASN A 96 -9.89 1.90 0.94
CA ASN A 96 -11.00 1.02 0.56
C ASN A 96 -12.33 1.65 0.96
N SER A 97 -13.03 2.22 0.00
CA SER A 97 -14.31 2.88 0.26
C SER A 97 -15.45 1.89 0.55
N ASP A 98 -15.24 0.59 0.33
CA ASP A 98 -16.21 -0.43 0.76
C ASP A 98 -16.19 -0.64 2.27
N GLU A 99 -15.11 -0.28 2.94
CA GLU A 99 -14.95 -0.48 4.37
C GLU A 99 -15.25 0.78 5.18
N PHE A 100 -14.85 1.95 4.69
CA PHE A 100 -15.00 3.18 5.45
C PHE A 100 -14.96 4.39 4.55
N GLN A 101 -15.38 5.53 5.10
CA GLN A 101 -15.35 6.80 4.41
C GLN A 101 -14.51 7.81 5.21
N LEU A 102 -13.90 8.72 4.49
CA LEU A 102 -13.13 9.81 5.08
C LEU A 102 -13.79 11.14 4.75
N ASP A 103 -13.79 12.03 5.74
CA ASP A 103 -14.23 13.39 5.51
C ASP A 103 -13.12 14.14 4.76
N ASP A 104 -13.48 15.22 4.11
CA ASP A 104 -12.63 16.15 3.37
C ASP A 104 -11.12 15.99 3.54
N ASP A 105 -10.51 15.25 2.67
CA ASP A 105 -9.05 15.19 2.57
C ASP A 105 -8.70 15.18 1.09
N ASP A 106 -8.12 16.30 0.62
CA ASP A 106 -7.81 16.49 -0.79
C ASP A 106 -6.82 15.49 -1.35
N ARG A 107 -6.07 14.81 -0.48
CA ARG A 107 -5.07 13.83 -0.90
C ARG A 107 -5.51 12.39 -0.73
N SER A 108 -6.76 12.16 -0.31
CA SER A 108 -7.30 10.81 -0.11
C SER A 108 -8.30 10.47 -1.19
N PHE A 109 -8.15 9.28 -1.77
CA PHE A 109 -8.99 8.79 -2.86
C PHE A 109 -9.58 7.44 -2.48
N GLY A 110 -10.91 7.37 -2.43
CA GLY A 110 -11.60 6.13 -2.12
C GLY A 110 -11.82 5.28 -3.35
N LEU A 111 -11.50 4.00 -3.26
CA LEU A 111 -11.78 3.03 -4.31
C LEU A 111 -12.50 1.84 -3.68
N PRO A 112 -13.51 1.27 -4.37
CA PRO A 112 -14.22 0.10 -3.85
C PRO A 112 -13.41 -1.17 -4.12
N PHE A 113 -12.49 -1.50 -3.24
CA PHE A 113 -11.54 -2.59 -3.44
C PHE A 113 -12.21 -3.94 -3.70
N GLU A 114 -13.24 -4.27 -2.93
CA GLU A 114 -13.93 -5.54 -3.07
C GLU A 114 -14.70 -5.63 -4.38
N GLU A 115 -15.36 -4.56 -4.74
CA GLU A 115 -16.10 -4.49 -6.00
C GLU A 115 -15.16 -4.58 -7.20
N LEU A 116 -14.01 -3.90 -7.14
CA LEU A 116 -13.02 -3.95 -8.21
C LEU A 116 -12.43 -5.36 -8.33
N ALA A 117 -12.16 -6.03 -7.21
CA ALA A 117 -11.67 -7.39 -7.23
C ALA A 117 -12.67 -8.34 -7.88
N LYS A 118 -13.96 -8.19 -7.58
CA LYS A 118 -15.01 -9.00 -8.19
C LYS A 118 -15.12 -8.75 -9.69
N SER A 119 -14.99 -7.50 -10.11
CA SER A 119 -15.09 -7.15 -11.54
C SER A 119 -13.97 -7.75 -12.38
N THR A 120 -12.83 -8.05 -11.77
CA THR A 120 -11.71 -8.71 -12.45
C THR A 120 -11.75 -10.22 -12.31
N GLY A 121 -12.76 -10.77 -11.64
CA GLY A 121 -12.84 -12.20 -11.37
C GLY A 121 -11.88 -12.70 -10.31
N ASN A 122 -11.24 -11.80 -9.59
CA ASN A 122 -10.28 -12.14 -8.56
C ASN A 122 -10.86 -11.81 -7.18
N ASN A 123 -11.16 -12.85 -6.41
CA ASN A 123 -11.74 -12.70 -5.07
C ASN A 123 -10.69 -12.36 -4.00
N ARG A 124 -9.44 -12.28 -4.39
CA ARG A 124 -8.37 -11.93 -3.46
C ARG A 124 -8.01 -10.49 -3.67
N ALA A 125 -8.74 -9.65 -3.19
CA ALA A 125 -8.57 -8.22 -3.24
C ALA A 125 -7.33 -7.68 -3.94
N ALA A 126 -7.49 -6.85 -4.79
CA ALA A 126 -6.47 -6.03 -5.39
C ALA A 126 -5.57 -6.66 -6.37
#